data_68976b57032fcac433cec139c4ecc0c8
#
_entry.id   68976b57032fcac433cec139c4ecc0c8
#
_cell.length_a   1.000
_cell.length_b   1.000
_cell.length_c   1.000
_cell.angle_alpha   90.00
_cell.angle_beta   90.00
_cell.angle_gamma   90.00
#
_symmetry.space_group_name_H-M   'P 1'
#
loop_
_entity.id
_entity.type
_entity.pdbx_description
1 polymer ?
#
loop_
_entity_poly.entity_id
_entity_poly.type
_entity_poly.pdbx_seq_one_letter_code
_entity_poly.pdbx_strand_id
1 'polypeptide(L)'
;MDLVLYEDSPKYDNWVKLLLVFPVVLLLVIGFLFYVDSRCQDLFPKESQKESLEAAYILFGTVIFVFFIYWLVLPHKIYILQDRIRLKWGQFFLNMPFKKIESIKPTKGIITWFTISFITSYSRQVDIAMKCGLKIRISPSNRDEFLEYSMRAITDWKRTHGG
;
A
#
# COMPACT_ATOMS: atom_id res chain seq x y z
N MET A 1 -16.46 5.40 20.86
CA MET A 1 -15.02 5.03 20.71
C MET A 1 -15.01 3.64 20.09
N ASP A 2 -14.45 3.48 18.87
CA ASP A 2 -14.45 2.18 18.18
C ASP A 2 -13.51 1.23 18.95
N LEU A 3 -14.02 0.11 19.49
CA LEU A 3 -13.17 -0.87 20.14
C LEU A 3 -12.40 -1.66 19.10
N VAL A 4 -11.07 -1.58 19.16
CA VAL A 4 -10.16 -2.33 18.28
C VAL A 4 -9.95 -3.71 18.88
N LEU A 5 -10.33 -4.76 18.15
CA LEU A 5 -10.15 -6.15 18.54
C LEU A 5 -8.78 -6.69 18.10
N TYR A 6 -8.30 -6.22 16.94
CA TYR A 6 -7.02 -6.61 16.38
C TYR A 6 -6.47 -5.49 15.51
N GLU A 7 -5.15 -5.27 15.61
CA GLU A 7 -4.42 -4.30 14.79
C GLU A 7 -3.24 -5.00 14.14
N ASP A 8 -3.06 -4.79 12.85
CA ASP A 8 -1.95 -5.34 12.09
C ASP A 8 -1.32 -4.28 11.19
N SER A 9 -0.01 -4.42 10.97
CA SER A 9 0.75 -3.60 10.04
C SER A 9 1.26 -4.47 8.91
N PRO A 10 0.78 -4.29 7.66
CA PRO A 10 1.19 -5.10 6.52
C PRO A 10 2.72 -5.16 6.40
N LYS A 11 3.27 -6.36 6.27
CA LYS A 11 4.70 -6.54 5.98
C LYS A 11 4.91 -6.61 4.49
N TYR A 12 5.84 -5.79 4.02
CA TYR A 12 6.24 -5.78 2.61
C TYR A 12 7.30 -6.85 2.36
N ASP A 13 7.11 -7.67 1.34
CA ASP A 13 8.13 -8.60 0.86
C ASP A 13 9.33 -7.82 0.31
N ASN A 14 10.53 -8.41 0.37
CA ASN A 14 11.77 -7.72 -0.03
C ASN A 14 11.74 -7.28 -1.50
N TRP A 15 11.11 -8.06 -2.40
CA TRP A 15 10.96 -7.68 -3.80
C TRP A 15 10.06 -6.45 -3.98
N VAL A 16 8.99 -6.30 -3.15
CA VAL A 16 8.12 -5.12 -3.16
C VAL A 16 8.89 -3.90 -2.69
N LYS A 17 9.70 -4.04 -1.61
CA LYS A 17 10.57 -2.98 -1.13
C LYS A 17 11.57 -2.56 -2.20
N LEU A 18 12.19 -3.54 -2.88
CA LEU A 18 13.12 -3.28 -3.97
C LEU A 18 12.43 -2.52 -5.12
N LEU A 19 11.24 -2.96 -5.53
CA LEU A 19 10.46 -2.32 -6.60
C LEU A 19 10.05 -0.88 -6.25
N LEU A 20 9.79 -0.59 -4.97
CA LEU A 20 9.46 0.76 -4.50
C LEU A 20 10.70 1.65 -4.38
N VAL A 21 11.82 1.11 -3.88
CA VAL A 21 13.05 1.88 -3.62
C VAL A 21 13.86 2.09 -4.90
N PHE A 22 13.93 1.09 -5.78
CA PHE A 22 14.78 1.13 -6.99
C PHE A 22 14.50 2.34 -7.90
N PRO A 23 13.26 2.68 -8.28
CA PRO A 23 12.98 3.85 -9.11
C PRO A 23 13.40 5.16 -8.43
N VAL A 24 13.21 5.26 -7.12
CA VAL A 24 13.58 6.45 -6.34
C VAL A 24 15.10 6.62 -6.33
N VAL A 25 15.85 5.55 -6.06
CA VAL A 25 17.31 5.57 -6.10
C VAL A 25 17.81 5.92 -7.49
N LEU A 26 17.21 5.34 -8.53
CA LEU A 26 17.58 5.61 -9.92
C LEU A 26 17.38 7.10 -10.25
N LEU A 27 16.24 7.67 -9.91
CA LEU A 27 15.94 9.10 -10.12
C LEU A 27 16.92 10.00 -9.36
N LEU A 28 17.28 9.63 -8.12
CA LEU A 28 18.26 10.38 -7.32
C LEU A 28 19.65 10.33 -7.97
N VAL A 29 20.08 9.16 -8.45
CA VAL A 29 21.39 9.01 -9.12
C VAL A 29 21.42 9.83 -10.40
N ILE A 30 20.39 9.75 -11.24
CA ILE A 30 20.31 10.52 -12.48
C ILE A 30 20.30 12.03 -12.17
N GLY A 31 19.45 12.47 -11.21
CA GLY A 31 19.38 13.88 -10.80
C GLY A 31 20.72 14.39 -10.26
N PHE A 32 21.44 13.54 -9.50
CA PHE A 32 22.77 13.89 -9.01
C PHE A 32 23.79 14.02 -10.15
N LEU A 33 23.75 13.14 -11.16
CA LEU A 33 24.62 13.24 -12.33
C LEU A 33 24.38 14.55 -13.09
N PHE A 34 23.12 14.93 -13.33
CA PHE A 34 22.80 16.23 -13.94
C PHE A 34 23.26 17.41 -13.10
N TYR A 35 23.11 17.30 -11.77
CA TYR A 35 23.61 18.34 -10.87
C TYR A 35 25.13 18.51 -10.92
N VAL A 36 25.88 17.40 -10.92
CA VAL A 36 27.35 17.42 -11.06
C VAL A 36 27.76 17.99 -12.42
N ASP A 37 27.09 17.54 -13.48
CA ASP A 37 27.31 18.04 -14.85
C ASP A 37 27.15 19.57 -14.92
N SER A 38 26.10 20.11 -14.31
CA SER A 38 25.86 21.56 -14.26
C SER A 38 26.95 22.34 -13.52
N ARG A 39 27.77 21.69 -12.67
CA ARG A 39 28.87 22.30 -11.91
C ARG A 39 30.24 22.15 -12.55
N CYS A 40 30.44 21.19 -13.42
CA CYS A 40 31.72 20.94 -14.12
C CYS A 40 31.82 21.90 -15.31
N GLN A 41 32.39 23.08 -15.07
CA GLN A 41 32.49 24.17 -16.07
C GLN A 41 33.34 23.86 -17.29
N ASP A 42 34.22 22.87 -17.23
CA ASP A 42 35.26 22.60 -18.26
C ASP A 42 34.82 21.61 -19.35
N LEU A 43 33.68 20.92 -19.18
CA LEU A 43 33.29 19.83 -20.07
C LEU A 43 32.17 20.19 -21.05
N PHE A 44 31.32 21.19 -20.74
CA PHE A 44 30.11 21.49 -21.52
C PHE A 44 29.86 23.00 -21.75
N PRO A 45 29.19 23.39 -22.87
CA PRO A 45 28.80 24.77 -23.14
C PRO A 45 27.89 25.34 -22.04
N LYS A 46 27.98 26.67 -21.76
CA LYS A 46 27.22 27.34 -20.72
C LYS A 46 25.69 27.21 -20.86
N GLU A 47 25.15 27.10 -22.06
CA GLU A 47 23.72 26.87 -22.31
C GLU A 47 23.27 25.48 -21.81
N SER A 48 24.09 24.45 -22.04
CA SER A 48 23.85 23.09 -21.56
C SER A 48 23.85 22.98 -20.02
N GLN A 49 24.64 23.81 -19.33
CA GLN A 49 24.71 23.80 -17.86
C GLN A 49 23.41 24.26 -17.20
N LYS A 50 22.73 25.25 -17.77
CA LYS A 50 21.43 25.72 -17.25
C LYS A 50 20.35 24.65 -17.42
N GLU A 51 20.30 24.01 -18.58
CA GLU A 51 19.37 22.91 -18.86
C GLU A 51 19.61 21.71 -17.94
N SER A 52 20.87 21.33 -17.70
CA SER A 52 21.23 20.26 -16.77
C SER A 52 20.80 20.57 -15.34
N LEU A 53 20.93 21.82 -14.89
CA LEU A 53 20.49 22.24 -13.56
C LEU A 53 18.96 22.20 -13.43
N GLU A 54 18.23 22.68 -14.42
CA GLU A 54 16.77 22.61 -14.47
C GLU A 54 16.29 21.16 -14.45
N ALA A 55 16.91 20.27 -15.25
CA ALA A 55 16.63 18.85 -15.26
C ALA A 55 16.87 18.20 -13.88
N ALA A 56 17.95 18.54 -13.19
CA ALA A 56 18.23 18.07 -11.83
C ALA A 56 17.12 18.47 -10.85
N TYR A 57 16.65 19.72 -10.86
CA TYR A 57 15.57 20.16 -9.97
C TYR A 57 14.24 19.49 -10.28
N ILE A 58 13.91 19.24 -11.56
CA ILE A 58 12.71 18.50 -11.96
C ILE A 58 12.79 17.08 -11.42
N LEU A 59 13.93 16.41 -11.54
CA LEU A 59 14.12 15.05 -11.05
C LEU A 59 14.01 14.97 -9.52
N PHE A 60 14.60 15.90 -8.77
CA PHE A 60 14.46 15.95 -7.32
C PHE A 60 13.01 16.23 -6.89
N GLY A 61 12.32 17.16 -7.55
CA GLY A 61 10.91 17.39 -7.34
C GLY A 61 10.04 16.14 -7.59
N THR A 62 10.37 15.39 -8.65
CA THR A 62 9.70 14.14 -8.98
C THR A 62 9.91 13.08 -7.89
N VAL A 63 11.10 12.98 -7.31
CA VAL A 63 11.38 12.08 -6.18
C VAL A 63 10.48 12.41 -4.99
N ILE A 64 10.38 13.68 -4.61
CA ILE A 64 9.52 14.12 -3.51
C ILE A 64 8.05 13.77 -3.79
N PHE A 65 7.60 14.01 -5.02
CA PHE A 65 6.24 13.68 -5.44
C PHE A 65 5.97 12.17 -5.40
N VAL A 66 6.90 11.33 -5.86
CA VAL A 66 6.79 9.86 -5.79
C VAL A 66 6.71 9.38 -4.34
N PHE A 67 7.53 9.93 -3.43
CA PHE A 67 7.43 9.64 -2.00
C PHE A 67 6.06 10.00 -1.43
N PHE A 68 5.52 11.15 -1.79
CA PHE A 68 4.19 11.57 -1.37
C PHE A 68 3.10 10.61 -1.86
N ILE A 69 3.16 10.18 -3.12
CA ILE A 69 2.23 9.19 -3.69
C ILE A 69 2.36 7.83 -2.96
N TYR A 70 3.58 7.36 -2.70
CA TYR A 70 3.78 6.12 -1.96
C TYR A 70 3.17 6.20 -0.55
N TRP A 71 3.42 7.29 0.16
CA TRP A 71 2.82 7.51 1.48
C TRP A 71 1.28 7.52 1.44
N LEU A 72 0.70 8.08 0.37
CA LEU A 72 -0.74 8.19 0.20
C LEU A 72 -1.39 6.84 -0.15
N VAL A 73 -0.74 6.03 -1.00
CA VAL A 73 -1.36 4.84 -1.62
C VAL A 73 -1.06 3.56 -0.84
N LEU A 74 0.10 3.48 -0.19
CA LEU A 74 0.49 2.24 0.49
C LEU A 74 -0.32 2.02 1.78
N PRO A 75 -0.84 0.80 2.02
CA PRO A 75 -1.56 0.48 3.25
C PRO A 75 -0.61 0.52 4.44
N HIS A 76 -1.05 1.21 5.51
CA HIS A 76 -0.26 1.38 6.71
C HIS A 76 -0.70 0.46 7.83
N LYS A 77 -2.03 0.26 7.98
CA LYS A 77 -2.62 -0.53 9.07
C LYS A 77 -3.92 -1.19 8.67
N ILE A 78 -4.18 -2.34 9.29
CA ILE A 78 -5.41 -3.11 9.18
C ILE A 78 -5.99 -3.21 10.59
N TYR A 79 -7.26 -2.84 10.76
CA TYR A 79 -7.97 -2.93 12.03
C TYR A 79 -9.16 -3.85 11.89
N ILE A 80 -9.36 -4.75 12.86
CA ILE A 80 -10.61 -5.47 13.05
C ILE A 80 -11.31 -4.79 14.23
N LEU A 81 -12.47 -4.22 13.95
CA LEU A 81 -13.36 -3.57 14.93
C LEU A 81 -14.52 -4.50 15.26
N GLN A 82 -15.41 -4.10 16.17
CA GLN A 82 -16.56 -4.91 16.57
C GLN A 82 -17.58 -5.15 15.45
N ASP A 83 -17.65 -4.25 14.46
CA ASP A 83 -18.70 -4.25 13.42
C ASP A 83 -18.15 -4.24 11.99
N ARG A 84 -16.83 -4.05 11.83
CA ARG A 84 -16.19 -3.85 10.52
C ARG A 84 -14.70 -4.19 10.51
N ILE A 85 -14.17 -4.45 9.34
CA ILE A 85 -12.73 -4.39 9.07
C ILE A 85 -12.44 -3.02 8.47
N ARG A 86 -11.40 -2.35 8.97
CA ARG A 86 -10.95 -1.04 8.49
C ARG A 86 -9.52 -1.13 7.98
N LEU A 87 -9.31 -0.74 6.73
CA LEU A 87 -7.97 -0.51 6.17
C LEU A 87 -7.63 0.97 6.26
N LYS A 88 -6.41 1.29 6.67
CA LYS A 88 -5.89 2.64 6.71
C LYS A 88 -4.71 2.78 5.77
N TRP A 89 -4.76 3.79 4.88
CA TRP A 89 -3.62 4.22 4.07
C TRP A 89 -3.54 5.75 4.05
N GLY A 90 -2.38 6.28 4.41
CA GLY A 90 -2.24 7.72 4.60
C GLY A 90 -3.31 8.28 5.54
N GLN A 91 -4.12 9.19 5.03
CA GLN A 91 -5.26 9.78 5.74
C GLN A 91 -6.61 9.11 5.40
N PHE A 92 -6.63 8.16 4.47
CA PHE A 92 -7.85 7.50 4.01
C PHE A 92 -8.16 6.23 4.80
N PHE A 93 -9.46 5.91 4.85
CA PHE A 93 -9.97 4.69 5.46
C PHE A 93 -10.94 3.99 4.54
N LEU A 94 -10.78 2.68 4.35
CA LEU A 94 -11.79 1.82 3.76
C LEU A 94 -12.44 1.01 4.87
N ASN A 95 -13.73 1.23 5.08
CA ASN A 95 -14.51 0.50 6.06
C ASN A 95 -15.30 -0.61 5.35
N MET A 96 -15.12 -1.84 5.81
CA MET A 96 -15.83 -3.05 5.35
C MET A 96 -16.73 -3.57 6.47
N PRO A 97 -18.00 -3.13 6.54
CA PRO A 97 -18.94 -3.59 7.58
C PRO A 97 -19.18 -5.10 7.46
N PHE A 98 -19.23 -5.82 8.58
CA PHE A 98 -19.44 -7.28 8.59
C PHE A 98 -20.71 -7.71 7.88
N LYS A 99 -21.79 -6.91 7.95
CA LYS A 99 -23.06 -7.15 7.24
C LYS A 99 -22.90 -7.24 5.71
N LYS A 100 -21.86 -6.60 5.14
CA LYS A 100 -21.56 -6.59 3.70
C LYS A 100 -20.51 -7.62 3.30
N ILE A 101 -19.84 -8.25 4.24
CA ILE A 101 -18.85 -9.28 3.98
C ILE A 101 -19.58 -10.60 3.73
N GLU A 102 -19.27 -11.25 2.62
CA GLU A 102 -19.78 -12.57 2.25
C GLU A 102 -18.87 -13.67 2.79
N SER A 103 -17.56 -13.57 2.51
CA SER A 103 -16.57 -14.53 2.95
C SER A 103 -15.19 -13.91 3.07
N ILE A 104 -14.35 -14.50 3.94
CA ILE A 104 -12.92 -14.19 4.08
C ILE A 104 -12.17 -15.51 3.86
N LYS A 105 -11.24 -15.53 2.90
CA LYS A 105 -10.52 -16.77 2.55
C LYS A 105 -9.04 -16.47 2.29
N PRO A 106 -8.13 -17.37 2.71
CA PRO A 106 -6.75 -17.29 2.27
C PRO A 106 -6.70 -17.54 0.77
N THR A 107 -5.87 -16.80 0.07
CA THR A 107 -5.71 -16.97 -1.38
C THR A 107 -4.24 -17.01 -1.77
N LYS A 108 -3.96 -17.69 -2.88
CA LYS A 108 -2.69 -17.68 -3.58
C LYS A 108 -3.05 -17.58 -5.05
N GLY A 109 -3.06 -16.43 -5.63
CA GLY A 109 -3.46 -16.39 -7.04
C GLY A 109 -3.41 -15.01 -7.69
N ILE A 110 -3.66 -15.04 -8.99
CA ILE A 110 -3.64 -13.89 -9.88
C ILE A 110 -4.85 -12.98 -9.56
N ILE A 111 -4.64 -11.69 -9.70
CA ILE A 111 -5.66 -10.65 -9.51
C ILE A 111 -6.72 -10.81 -10.58
N THR A 112 -8.00 -10.87 -10.19
CA THR A 112 -9.14 -10.84 -11.11
C THR A 112 -9.67 -9.42 -11.31
N TRP A 113 -10.36 -9.15 -12.41
CA TRP A 113 -10.83 -7.81 -12.84
C TRP A 113 -11.66 -7.03 -11.81
N PHE A 114 -12.31 -7.71 -10.87
CA PHE A 114 -13.12 -7.11 -9.80
C PHE A 114 -12.44 -7.13 -8.42
N THR A 115 -11.11 -7.16 -8.39
CA THR A 115 -10.34 -7.21 -7.14
C THR A 115 -9.58 -5.91 -6.92
N ILE A 116 -9.91 -5.19 -5.85
CA ILE A 116 -9.06 -4.10 -5.35
C ILE A 116 -7.95 -4.75 -4.51
N SER A 117 -6.70 -4.59 -4.95
CA SER A 117 -5.57 -5.29 -4.36
C SER A 117 -4.65 -4.35 -3.60
N PHE A 118 -4.51 -4.59 -2.31
CA PHE A 118 -3.52 -3.96 -1.45
C PHE A 118 -2.44 -4.99 -1.07
N ILE A 119 -1.77 -5.52 -2.12
CA ILE A 119 -0.80 -6.62 -1.95
C ILE A 119 0.55 -6.03 -1.57
N THR A 120 1.01 -6.40 -0.38
CA THR A 120 2.36 -6.12 0.11
C THR A 120 3.21 -7.38 0.24
N SER A 121 2.57 -8.56 0.20
CA SER A 121 3.21 -9.87 0.25
C SER A 121 2.45 -10.87 -0.62
N TYR A 122 3.18 -11.69 -1.39
CA TYR A 122 2.58 -12.71 -2.24
C TYR A 122 2.12 -13.95 -1.46
N SER A 123 2.81 -14.29 -0.37
CA SER A 123 2.56 -15.52 0.40
C SER A 123 1.42 -15.39 1.42
N ARG A 124 1.07 -14.17 1.82
CA ARG A 124 0.14 -13.89 2.93
C ARG A 124 -1.17 -13.23 2.51
N GLN A 125 -1.62 -13.54 1.31
CA GLN A 125 -2.82 -12.92 0.76
C GLN A 125 -4.10 -13.48 1.38
N VAL A 126 -5.06 -12.58 1.63
CA VAL A 126 -6.41 -12.87 2.08
C VAL A 126 -7.39 -12.11 1.19
N ASP A 127 -8.37 -12.82 0.64
CA ASP A 127 -9.48 -12.24 -0.11
C ASP A 127 -10.68 -12.04 0.81
N ILE A 128 -11.17 -10.81 0.86
CA ILE A 128 -12.42 -10.42 1.51
C ILE A 128 -13.44 -10.21 0.39
N ALA A 129 -14.38 -11.15 0.24
CA ALA A 129 -15.47 -11.04 -0.71
C ALA A 129 -16.64 -10.25 -0.09
N MET A 130 -17.11 -9.26 -0.81
CA MET A 130 -18.26 -8.45 -0.42
C MET A 130 -19.52 -8.94 -1.16
N LYS A 131 -20.68 -8.86 -0.52
CA LYS A 131 -22.00 -9.25 -1.11
C LYS A 131 -22.32 -8.52 -2.43
N CYS A 132 -21.71 -7.38 -2.68
CA CYS A 132 -21.84 -6.64 -3.94
C CYS A 132 -20.96 -7.19 -5.09
N GLY A 133 -20.26 -8.31 -4.89
CA GLY A 133 -19.35 -8.92 -5.88
C GLY A 133 -17.94 -8.34 -5.88
N LEU A 134 -17.68 -7.25 -5.15
CA LEU A 134 -16.34 -6.68 -5.01
C LEU A 134 -15.48 -7.60 -4.14
N LYS A 135 -14.24 -7.85 -4.57
CA LYS A 135 -13.22 -8.54 -3.77
C LYS A 135 -12.13 -7.56 -3.38
N ILE A 136 -11.76 -7.59 -2.12
CA ILE A 136 -10.67 -6.79 -1.57
C ILE A 136 -9.58 -7.75 -1.11
N ARG A 137 -8.40 -7.63 -1.68
CA ARG A 137 -7.25 -8.45 -1.36
C ARG A 137 -6.27 -7.68 -0.51
N ILE A 138 -5.91 -8.24 0.62
CA ILE A 138 -4.96 -7.67 1.58
C ILE A 138 -3.86 -8.68 1.92
N SER A 139 -2.76 -8.20 2.49
CA SER A 139 -1.64 -9.04 2.92
C SER A 139 -1.31 -8.69 4.38
N PRO A 140 -2.00 -9.28 5.36
CA PRO A 140 -1.68 -9.09 6.77
C PRO A 140 -0.29 -9.63 7.11
N SER A 141 0.31 -9.16 8.20
CA SER A 141 1.63 -9.62 8.65
C SER A 141 1.59 -11.07 9.12
N ASN A 142 0.51 -11.45 9.83
CA ASN A 142 0.20 -12.82 10.21
C ASN A 142 -1.18 -13.20 9.66
N ARG A 143 -1.17 -13.96 8.55
CA ARG A 143 -2.39 -14.35 7.84
C ARG A 143 -3.33 -15.19 8.70
N ASP A 144 -2.79 -16.16 9.41
CA ASP A 144 -3.58 -17.16 10.12
C ASP A 144 -4.24 -16.52 11.35
N GLU A 145 -3.50 -15.69 12.08
CA GLU A 145 -4.00 -14.89 13.19
C GLU A 145 -5.08 -13.89 12.72
N PHE A 146 -4.84 -13.18 11.62
CA PHE A 146 -5.84 -12.27 11.04
C PHE A 146 -7.14 -13.01 10.69
N LEU A 147 -7.05 -14.21 10.10
CA LEU A 147 -8.23 -15.02 9.74
C LEU A 147 -8.98 -15.46 10.99
N GLU A 148 -8.28 -15.90 12.03
CA GLU A 148 -8.89 -16.30 13.30
C GLU A 148 -9.66 -15.14 13.94
N TYR A 149 -9.02 -13.98 14.14
CA TYR A 149 -9.67 -12.81 14.71
C TYR A 149 -10.84 -12.31 13.86
N SER A 150 -10.70 -12.30 12.52
CA SER A 150 -11.76 -11.88 11.61
C SER A 150 -12.98 -12.81 11.68
N MET A 151 -12.78 -14.13 11.68
CA MET A 151 -13.88 -15.09 11.78
C MET A 151 -14.57 -15.03 13.13
N ARG A 152 -13.81 -14.90 14.21
CA ARG A 152 -14.34 -14.73 15.56
C ARG A 152 -15.19 -13.47 15.67
N ALA A 153 -14.66 -12.33 15.24
CA ALA A 153 -15.37 -11.06 15.26
C ALA A 153 -16.68 -11.09 14.44
N ILE A 154 -16.65 -11.70 13.23
CA ILE A 154 -17.85 -11.85 12.40
C ILE A 154 -18.89 -12.78 13.07
N THR A 155 -18.45 -13.86 13.69
CA THR A 155 -19.34 -14.81 14.37
C THR A 155 -20.01 -14.14 15.58
N ASP A 156 -19.23 -13.41 16.38
CA ASP A 156 -19.75 -12.68 17.54
C ASP A 156 -20.72 -11.57 17.10
N TRP A 157 -20.38 -10.86 16.03
CA TRP A 157 -21.26 -9.85 15.46
C TRP A 157 -22.60 -10.44 14.97
N LYS A 158 -22.55 -11.58 14.27
CA LYS A 158 -23.77 -12.29 13.80
C LYS A 158 -24.63 -12.76 14.97
N ARG A 159 -24.01 -13.24 16.04
CA ARG A 159 -24.73 -13.69 17.25
C ARG A 159 -25.46 -12.53 17.92
N THR A 160 -24.89 -11.33 17.91
CA THR A 160 -25.49 -10.15 18.57
C THR A 160 -26.47 -9.39 17.68
N HIS A 161 -26.37 -9.48 16.34
CA HIS A 161 -27.16 -8.69 15.39
C HIS A 161 -27.93 -9.53 14.36
N GLY A 162 -27.85 -10.85 14.43
CA GLY A 162 -28.43 -11.79 13.46
C GLY A 162 -29.73 -12.46 13.94
N GLY A 163 -30.41 -11.84 14.93
CA GLY A 163 -31.76 -12.25 15.36
C GLY A 163 -32.83 -11.55 14.56
#